data_a21c324d7a555a33ed1dc59d360845b2
#
_entry.id   a21c324d7a555a33ed1dc59d360845b2
#
_cell.length_a   1.000
_cell.length_b   1.000
_cell.length_c   1.000
_cell.angle_alpha   90.00
_cell.angle_beta   90.00
_cell.angle_gamma   90.00
#
_symmetry.space_group_name_H-M   'P 1'
#
loop_
_entity.id
_entity.type
_entity.pdbx_description
1 polymer ?
#
loop_
_entity_poly.entity_id
_entity_poly.type
_entity_poly.pdbx_seq_one_letter_code
_entity_poly.pdbx_strand_id
1 'polypeptide(L)'
;MTTTETTSAEEAPDSLAERVNNRSRRPSSDAFREFMGSQWGPRPDPGITRSAVADYLPARATAAGEPFSGERLVIPAGTYKVRSNDCTYRFRAYSAFAHLSGLGQEREPDSVIVLEPLPEGGHEAVLYFKPRTSRSSQEFYSDSRYGEFWVGARPSLEEVSAETGLRCEHIDTLRDALAKDAGVVRLRVVRNVDEAVEAMVNEVRMQAGLPFGGDAAETDDALEERLSEIRLCKDEFEISELQRAVEITKTGFEDILRSLPRAVGHRRGERVIEGAFGAVAREEGNGLGYDTIAASGNHANTLHWIDNDGPVNDGDLVLVDAGVEVDSLYTADITRTLPVNGTFSPTQAKVYQAVLDACEAALERANQPGTRFRDVHDAAMKVIAARLEEWGLLPVSAEESLSPNGQQHRRWMPHGTSHHLGLDVHDCAQARREMYQDALLEPGMCFTIEPGLYFRADDMAIPEEFRGIGVRIEDDVLVNPDGSVTRISEDIPRTIADVEAWIASAQGRA
;
A
#
# COMPACT_ATOMS: atom_id res chain seq x y z
N MET A 1 66.47 0.02 -39.07
CA MET A 1 65.17 -0.50 -38.77
C MET A 1 65.07 -0.57 -37.25
N THR A 2 64.51 0.43 -36.66
CA THR A 2 64.26 0.56 -35.18
C THR A 2 62.79 0.33 -34.94
N THR A 3 62.47 -0.82 -34.39
CA THR A 3 61.15 -1.17 -33.95
C THR A 3 60.86 -0.46 -32.61
N THR A 4 59.96 0.49 -32.64
CA THR A 4 59.37 1.09 -31.42
C THR A 4 58.32 0.13 -30.86
N GLU A 5 58.63 -0.53 -29.77
CA GLU A 5 57.65 -1.21 -28.94
C GLU A 5 56.76 -0.16 -28.25
N THR A 6 55.52 -0.12 -28.66
CA THR A 6 54.46 0.58 -27.92
C THR A 6 54.09 -0.28 -26.70
N THR A 7 54.58 0.10 -25.53
CA THR A 7 54.06 -0.40 -24.23
C THR A 7 52.62 -0.01 -24.10
N SER A 8 51.73 -1.02 -24.13
CA SER A 8 50.34 -0.87 -23.70
C SER A 8 50.33 -0.51 -22.20
N ALA A 9 49.80 0.64 -21.85
CA ALA A 9 49.51 0.95 -20.47
C ALA A 9 48.55 -0.16 -19.96
N GLU A 10 48.94 -0.88 -18.91
CA GLU A 10 48.03 -1.75 -18.18
C GLU A 10 46.89 -0.87 -17.64
N GLU A 11 45.69 -1.07 -18.17
CA GLU A 11 44.46 -0.47 -17.60
C GLU A 11 44.32 -1.00 -16.17
N ALA A 12 44.13 -0.09 -15.23
CA ALA A 12 43.84 -0.46 -13.85
C ALA A 12 42.58 -1.34 -13.82
N PRO A 13 42.54 -2.39 -12.99
CA PRO A 13 41.40 -3.27 -12.96
C PRO A 13 40.14 -2.51 -12.55
N ASP A 14 39.04 -2.67 -13.31
CA ASP A 14 37.75 -2.08 -13.07
C ASP A 14 37.30 -2.37 -11.62
N SER A 15 36.75 -1.37 -10.95
CA SER A 15 36.10 -1.54 -9.65
C SER A 15 34.92 -2.50 -9.76
N LEU A 16 34.47 -3.09 -8.65
CA LEU A 16 33.28 -3.96 -8.65
C LEU A 16 32.04 -3.22 -9.16
N ALA A 17 31.92 -1.92 -8.88
CA ALA A 17 30.82 -1.08 -9.37
C ALA A 17 30.86 -0.89 -10.89
N GLU A 18 32.03 -0.79 -11.49
CA GLU A 18 32.19 -0.69 -12.95
C GLU A 18 31.85 -2.02 -13.65
N ARG A 19 32.14 -3.16 -13.00
CA ARG A 19 31.85 -4.50 -13.54
C ARG A 19 30.39 -4.82 -13.70
N VAL A 20 29.48 -4.13 -13.00
CA VAL A 20 28.01 -4.27 -13.16
C VAL A 20 27.58 -3.99 -14.60
N ASN A 21 28.37 -3.19 -15.34
CA ASN A 21 28.10 -2.82 -16.73
C ASN A 21 28.86 -3.68 -17.78
N ASN A 22 29.53 -4.77 -17.39
CA ASN A 22 30.35 -5.62 -18.30
C ASN A 22 29.57 -6.21 -19.49
N ARG A 23 28.24 -6.28 -19.43
CA ARG A 23 27.41 -6.80 -20.53
C ARG A 23 27.17 -5.77 -21.65
N SER A 24 27.53 -4.49 -21.48
CA SER A 24 27.35 -3.47 -22.51
C SER A 24 28.62 -2.71 -22.78
N ARG A 25 28.99 -2.59 -24.08
CA ARG A 25 30.04 -1.69 -24.51
C ARG A 25 29.43 -0.32 -24.79
N ARG A 26 29.83 0.70 -24.02
CA ARG A 26 29.36 2.08 -24.25
C ARG A 26 30.38 2.84 -25.07
N PRO A 27 30.03 3.26 -26.30
CA PRO A 27 30.90 4.15 -27.07
C PRO A 27 31.08 5.47 -26.31
N SER A 28 32.31 5.98 -26.28
CA SER A 28 32.68 7.20 -25.55
C SER A 28 33.32 8.28 -26.43
N SER A 29 33.41 8.08 -27.76
CA SER A 29 33.99 9.06 -28.66
C SER A 29 33.16 10.32 -28.78
N ASP A 30 33.82 11.47 -28.99
CA ASP A 30 33.11 12.74 -29.16
C ASP A 30 32.20 12.72 -30.39
N ALA A 31 32.61 12.07 -31.48
CA ALA A 31 31.79 11.89 -32.67
C ALA A 31 30.50 11.11 -32.38
N PHE A 32 30.54 10.09 -31.49
CA PHE A 32 29.36 9.36 -31.07
C PHE A 32 28.44 10.23 -30.22
N ARG A 33 29.00 11.00 -29.27
CA ARG A 33 28.20 11.90 -28.39
C ARG A 33 27.49 12.98 -29.22
N GLU A 34 28.22 13.61 -30.17
CA GLU A 34 27.68 14.61 -31.07
C GLU A 34 26.55 14.02 -31.94
N PHE A 35 26.75 12.83 -32.49
CA PHE A 35 25.73 12.14 -33.28
C PHE A 35 24.49 11.81 -32.44
N MET A 36 24.69 11.26 -31.24
CA MET A 36 23.57 10.93 -30.33
C MET A 36 22.77 12.14 -29.88
N GLY A 37 23.41 13.29 -29.72
CA GLY A 37 22.73 14.53 -29.30
C GLY A 37 22.09 15.33 -30.45
N SER A 38 22.31 14.93 -31.71
CA SER A 38 21.93 15.71 -32.88
C SER A 38 20.64 15.23 -33.56
N GLN A 39 19.99 16.14 -34.30
CA GLN A 39 18.85 15.87 -35.19
C GLN A 39 17.61 15.27 -34.54
N TRP A 40 17.41 15.48 -33.26
CA TRP A 40 16.15 15.14 -32.57
C TRP A 40 15.10 16.21 -32.85
N GLY A 41 13.89 15.79 -33.22
CA GLY A 41 12.73 16.66 -33.29
C GLY A 41 12.29 17.16 -31.89
N PRO A 42 11.38 18.12 -31.81
CA PRO A 42 10.81 18.54 -30.53
C PRO A 42 10.14 17.34 -29.85
N ARG A 43 10.18 17.30 -28.51
CA ARG A 43 9.36 16.33 -27.77
C ARG A 43 7.88 16.62 -28.02
N PRO A 44 7.04 15.57 -28.16
CA PRO A 44 5.60 15.79 -28.16
C PRO A 44 5.17 16.54 -26.89
N ASP A 45 4.14 17.37 -27.02
CA ASP A 45 3.48 17.94 -25.85
C ASP A 45 2.85 16.79 -25.04
N PRO A 46 3.20 16.60 -23.77
CA PRO A 46 2.64 15.54 -22.94
C PRO A 46 1.15 15.79 -22.60
N GLY A 47 0.60 16.95 -22.89
CA GLY A 47 -0.81 17.30 -22.62
C GLY A 47 -1.12 17.32 -21.12
N ILE A 48 -0.17 17.74 -20.28
CA ILE A 48 -0.33 17.75 -18.82
C ILE A 48 -1.49 18.66 -18.42
N THR A 49 -2.40 18.10 -17.64
CA THR A 49 -3.49 18.81 -16.99
C THR A 49 -3.29 18.81 -15.48
N ARG A 50 -3.85 19.81 -14.80
CA ARG A 50 -3.86 19.85 -13.35
C ARG A 50 -4.58 18.61 -12.81
N SER A 51 -3.94 17.89 -11.90
CA SER A 51 -4.50 16.71 -11.25
C SER A 51 -5.62 17.09 -10.28
N ALA A 52 -6.64 16.27 -10.15
CA ALA A 52 -7.73 16.48 -9.19
C ALA A 52 -7.24 16.55 -7.74
N VAL A 53 -6.19 15.79 -7.38
CA VAL A 53 -5.58 15.81 -6.03
C VAL A 53 -4.94 17.16 -5.71
N ALA A 54 -4.52 17.93 -6.72
CA ALA A 54 -3.79 19.20 -6.54
C ALA A 54 -4.55 20.24 -5.70
N ASP A 55 -5.89 20.17 -5.66
CA ASP A 55 -6.71 21.08 -4.87
C ASP A 55 -6.72 20.74 -3.36
N TYR A 56 -6.33 19.53 -3.00
CA TYR A 56 -6.26 19.04 -1.61
C TYR A 56 -4.86 19.19 -0.99
N LEU A 57 -3.79 19.23 -1.81
CA LEU A 57 -2.40 19.27 -1.31
C LEU A 57 -2.10 20.42 -0.35
N PRO A 58 -2.61 21.66 -0.55
CA PRO A 58 -2.36 22.77 0.38
C PRO A 58 -2.93 22.49 1.79
N ALA A 59 -4.11 21.90 1.88
CA ALA A 59 -4.72 21.54 3.16
C ALA A 59 -3.94 20.43 3.87
N ARG A 60 -3.49 19.41 3.12
CA ARG A 60 -2.65 18.31 3.63
C ARG A 60 -1.31 18.83 4.15
N ALA A 61 -0.63 19.70 3.40
CA ALA A 61 0.62 20.32 3.82
C ALA A 61 0.45 21.18 5.09
N THR A 62 -0.65 21.93 5.17
CA THR A 62 -1.01 22.71 6.36
C THR A 62 -1.20 21.81 7.57
N ALA A 63 -1.98 20.73 7.43
CA ALA A 63 -2.21 19.76 8.49
C ALA A 63 -0.91 19.10 8.95
N ALA A 64 -0.03 18.72 8.02
CA ALA A 64 1.27 18.11 8.35
C ALA A 64 2.17 19.06 9.13
N GLY A 65 2.21 20.34 8.75
CA GLY A 65 3.10 21.35 9.32
C GLY A 65 2.60 22.02 10.62
N GLU A 66 1.29 21.89 10.92
CA GLU A 66 0.67 22.63 12.05
C GLU A 66 1.42 22.51 13.39
N PRO A 67 1.85 21.32 13.87
CA PRO A 67 2.55 21.19 15.13
C PRO A 67 4.01 21.68 15.10
N PHE A 68 4.56 21.94 13.92
CA PHE A 68 5.98 22.18 13.66
C PHE A 68 6.26 23.60 13.15
N SER A 69 5.53 24.58 13.67
CA SER A 69 5.69 25.99 13.25
C SER A 69 7.15 26.45 13.33
N GLY A 70 7.66 27.01 12.23
CA GLY A 70 9.05 27.49 12.14
C GLY A 70 10.10 26.39 11.95
N GLU A 71 9.70 25.13 11.77
CA GLU A 71 10.61 24.02 11.50
C GLU A 71 10.52 23.59 10.04
N ARG A 72 11.60 23.07 9.47
CA ARG A 72 11.65 22.52 8.11
C ARG A 72 11.46 21.01 8.15
N LEU A 73 10.50 20.50 7.39
CA LEU A 73 10.12 19.09 7.39
C LEU A 73 10.52 18.45 6.08
N VAL A 74 11.25 17.32 6.14
CA VAL A 74 11.83 16.64 4.98
C VAL A 74 11.20 15.27 4.83
N ILE A 75 10.46 15.06 3.74
CA ILE A 75 9.70 13.85 3.45
C ILE A 75 10.20 13.25 2.13
N PRO A 76 11.08 12.24 2.16
CA PRO A 76 11.58 11.60 0.94
C PRO A 76 10.55 10.64 0.34
N ALA A 77 10.59 10.49 -0.98
CA ALA A 77 9.83 9.49 -1.71
C ALA A 77 10.39 8.08 -1.56
N GLY A 78 11.68 7.99 -1.26
CA GLY A 78 12.44 6.76 -1.31
C GLY A 78 13.07 6.51 -2.68
N THR A 79 13.79 5.40 -2.76
CA THR A 79 14.57 5.02 -3.93
C THR A 79 14.18 3.63 -4.45
N TYR A 80 14.60 3.27 -5.66
CA TYR A 80 14.44 1.91 -6.18
C TYR A 80 15.08 0.87 -5.27
N LYS A 81 14.37 -0.20 -4.99
CA LYS A 81 14.89 -1.39 -4.28
C LYS A 81 15.39 -2.42 -5.29
N VAL A 82 16.60 -2.91 -5.09
CA VAL A 82 17.18 -3.94 -5.96
C VAL A 82 16.44 -5.26 -5.76
N ARG A 83 15.96 -5.84 -6.86
CA ARG A 83 15.40 -7.20 -6.90
C ARG A 83 16.50 -8.24 -7.14
N SER A 84 17.35 -7.99 -8.15
CA SER A 84 18.48 -8.85 -8.47
C SER A 84 19.47 -8.10 -9.39
N ASN A 85 20.76 -8.02 -9.01
CA ASN A 85 21.81 -7.31 -9.76
C ASN A 85 21.41 -5.89 -10.14
N ASP A 86 21.11 -5.68 -11.42
CA ASP A 86 20.71 -4.42 -12.04
C ASP A 86 19.20 -4.32 -12.32
N CYS A 87 18.43 -5.32 -11.89
CA CYS A 87 16.98 -5.27 -11.94
C CYS A 87 16.42 -4.77 -10.60
N THR A 88 15.50 -3.83 -10.67
CA THR A 88 14.80 -3.28 -9.50
C THR A 88 13.38 -3.84 -9.41
N TYR A 89 12.80 -3.78 -8.22
CA TYR A 89 11.35 -3.81 -8.10
C TYR A 89 10.74 -2.55 -8.73
N ARG A 90 9.47 -2.61 -9.07
CA ARG A 90 8.72 -1.41 -9.42
C ARG A 90 8.79 -0.41 -8.26
N PHE A 91 8.94 0.86 -8.60
CA PHE A 91 9.00 1.90 -7.57
C PHE A 91 7.61 2.17 -7.02
N ARG A 92 7.50 2.22 -5.71
CA ARG A 92 6.36 2.72 -4.99
C ARG A 92 6.85 3.77 -3.99
N ALA A 93 6.32 4.98 -4.11
CA ALA A 93 6.69 6.07 -3.22
C ALA A 93 6.24 5.78 -1.78
N TYR A 94 6.98 6.32 -0.82
CA TYR A 94 6.56 6.34 0.59
C TYR A 94 5.20 7.04 0.72
N SER A 95 4.29 6.45 1.48
CA SER A 95 2.87 6.86 1.49
C SER A 95 2.65 8.31 1.92
N ALA A 96 3.41 8.82 2.91
CA ALA A 96 3.31 10.23 3.28
C ALA A 96 3.82 11.17 2.17
N PHE A 97 4.83 10.77 1.38
CA PHE A 97 5.26 11.52 0.20
C PHE A 97 4.14 11.55 -0.85
N ALA A 98 3.55 10.39 -1.17
CA ALA A 98 2.44 10.31 -2.12
C ALA A 98 1.24 11.13 -1.67
N HIS A 99 0.90 11.10 -0.38
CA HIS A 99 -0.19 11.91 0.21
C HIS A 99 0.02 13.42 0.04
N LEU A 100 1.26 13.89 0.21
CA LEU A 100 1.61 15.33 0.15
C LEU A 100 1.94 15.82 -1.27
N SER A 101 2.28 14.92 -2.20
CA SER A 101 2.63 15.27 -3.59
C SER A 101 1.51 15.02 -4.58
N GLY A 102 0.63 14.08 -4.29
CA GLY A 102 -0.32 13.54 -5.25
C GLY A 102 0.33 12.72 -6.37
N LEU A 103 1.63 12.44 -6.28
CA LEU A 103 2.34 11.62 -7.26
C LEU A 103 2.18 10.15 -6.89
N GLY A 104 1.40 9.42 -7.68
CA GLY A 104 1.12 8.00 -7.50
C GLY A 104 2.17 7.10 -8.17
N GLN A 105 1.69 6.07 -8.84
CA GLN A 105 2.40 4.97 -9.49
C GLN A 105 3.78 5.31 -10.07
N GLU A 106 4.82 4.61 -9.69
CA GLU A 106 6.19 4.69 -10.25
C GLU A 106 6.76 6.10 -10.51
N ARG A 107 6.12 7.15 -9.92
CA ARG A 107 6.46 8.55 -10.16
C ARG A 107 7.56 9.03 -9.23
N GLU A 108 8.52 9.68 -9.84
CA GLU A 108 9.60 10.46 -9.24
C GLU A 108 10.35 9.78 -8.07
N PRO A 109 11.02 8.62 -8.30
CA PRO A 109 11.95 8.06 -7.33
C PRO A 109 13.07 9.07 -7.00
N ASP A 110 13.65 8.97 -5.81
CA ASP A 110 14.72 9.84 -5.31
C ASP A 110 14.30 11.31 -5.13
N SER A 111 13.00 11.56 -5.04
CA SER A 111 12.44 12.89 -4.83
C SER A 111 12.20 13.17 -3.35
N VAL A 112 12.09 14.45 -3.02
CA VAL A 112 11.87 14.89 -1.64
C VAL A 112 10.87 16.04 -1.62
N ILE A 113 9.83 15.94 -0.77
CA ILE A 113 9.05 17.11 -0.38
C ILE A 113 9.70 17.74 0.84
N VAL A 114 9.87 19.06 0.78
CA VAL A 114 10.25 19.87 1.92
C VAL A 114 9.11 20.83 2.24
N LEU A 115 8.60 20.77 3.46
CA LEU A 115 7.71 21.79 3.98
C LEU A 115 8.57 22.90 4.57
N GLU A 116 8.70 23.99 3.81
CA GLU A 116 9.49 25.16 4.18
C GLU A 116 8.69 26.08 5.11
N PRO A 117 9.21 26.47 6.29
CA PRO A 117 8.50 27.36 7.17
C PRO A 117 8.38 28.77 6.59
N LEU A 118 7.19 29.35 6.67
CA LEU A 118 6.92 30.73 6.24
C LEU A 118 7.10 31.70 7.40
N PRO A 119 7.61 32.94 7.15
CA PRO A 119 7.79 33.95 8.19
C PRO A 119 6.50 34.35 8.91
N GLU A 120 5.38 34.32 8.21
CA GLU A 120 4.04 34.60 8.73
C GLU A 120 3.37 33.41 9.42
N GLY A 121 4.05 32.27 9.47
CA GLY A 121 3.54 31.00 9.99
C GLY A 121 3.02 30.08 8.87
N GLY A 122 2.93 28.78 9.18
CA GLY A 122 2.61 27.74 8.22
C GLY A 122 3.82 27.33 7.37
N HIS A 123 3.56 26.57 6.30
CA HIS A 123 4.60 25.99 5.45
C HIS A 123 4.23 26.10 3.97
N GLU A 124 5.25 26.25 3.12
CA GLU A 124 5.15 26.05 1.68
C GLU A 124 5.70 24.66 1.34
N ALA A 125 4.93 23.85 0.62
CA ALA A 125 5.41 22.57 0.12
C ALA A 125 6.22 22.77 -1.16
N VAL A 126 7.47 22.28 -1.15
CA VAL A 126 8.40 22.34 -2.29
C VAL A 126 8.83 20.95 -2.65
N LEU A 127 8.64 20.58 -3.91
CA LEU A 127 9.03 19.28 -4.43
C LEU A 127 10.39 19.37 -5.13
N TYR A 128 11.37 18.65 -4.59
CA TYR A 128 12.69 18.48 -5.18
C TYR A 128 12.76 17.15 -5.91
N PHE A 129 13.04 17.18 -7.21
CA PHE A 129 13.23 15.97 -7.99
C PHE A 129 14.23 16.18 -9.14
N LYS A 130 14.63 15.10 -9.78
CA LYS A 130 15.52 15.13 -10.94
C LYS A 130 14.69 15.20 -12.22
N PRO A 131 14.55 16.37 -12.88
CA PRO A 131 13.80 16.49 -14.12
C PRO A 131 14.55 15.85 -15.30
N ARG A 132 13.87 15.70 -16.44
CA ARG A 132 14.54 15.25 -17.68
C ARG A 132 15.66 16.18 -18.09
N THR A 133 16.72 15.60 -18.64
CA THR A 133 17.85 16.34 -19.18
C THR A 133 17.70 16.67 -20.67
N SER A 134 18.62 17.51 -21.19
CA SER A 134 18.73 17.75 -22.63
C SER A 134 19.10 16.45 -23.36
N ARG A 135 18.59 16.27 -24.59
CA ARG A 135 19.00 15.17 -25.49
C ARG A 135 20.46 15.24 -25.95
N SER A 136 21.11 16.39 -25.75
CA SER A 136 22.58 16.53 -25.96
C SER A 136 23.39 16.05 -24.75
N SER A 137 22.76 15.74 -23.63
CA SER A 137 23.41 15.19 -22.44
C SER A 137 23.77 13.72 -22.63
N GLN A 138 24.88 13.28 -22.03
CA GLN A 138 25.23 11.86 -21.98
C GLN A 138 24.19 11.05 -21.20
N GLU A 139 23.59 11.60 -20.16
CA GLU A 139 22.53 10.97 -19.37
C GLU A 139 21.36 10.49 -20.26
N PHE A 140 20.99 11.27 -21.27
CA PHE A 140 19.91 10.97 -22.20
C PHE A 140 19.94 9.52 -22.71
N TYR A 141 21.12 9.00 -23.08
CA TYR A 141 21.26 7.67 -23.70
C TYR A 141 22.05 6.66 -22.86
N SER A 142 22.81 7.08 -21.85
CA SER A 142 23.70 6.18 -21.11
C SER A 142 23.27 5.88 -19.70
N ASP A 143 22.36 6.64 -19.13
CA ASP A 143 21.84 6.43 -17.78
C ASP A 143 20.62 5.52 -17.82
N SER A 144 20.73 4.31 -17.24
CA SER A 144 19.64 3.33 -17.22
C SER A 144 18.54 3.67 -16.20
N ARG A 145 18.78 4.61 -15.30
CA ARG A 145 17.85 5.01 -14.25
C ARG A 145 17.04 6.24 -14.63
N TYR A 146 17.66 7.23 -15.29
CA TYR A 146 17.04 8.52 -15.59
C TYR A 146 17.01 8.86 -17.08
N GLY A 147 17.80 8.14 -17.91
CA GLY A 147 17.93 8.42 -19.33
C GLY A 147 16.66 8.13 -20.13
N GLU A 148 16.26 9.08 -20.99
CA GLU A 148 15.04 8.98 -21.81
C GLU A 148 15.05 7.72 -22.70
N PHE A 149 16.22 7.25 -23.16
CA PHE A 149 16.37 6.03 -23.95
C PHE A 149 16.02 4.75 -23.16
N TRP A 150 16.05 4.82 -21.83
CA TRP A 150 15.89 3.65 -20.97
C TRP A 150 14.53 3.62 -20.28
N VAL A 151 14.08 4.76 -19.78
CA VAL A 151 12.87 4.85 -18.94
C VAL A 151 11.79 5.75 -19.55
N GLY A 152 11.99 6.24 -20.77
CA GLY A 152 11.10 7.20 -21.39
C GLY A 152 11.36 8.65 -20.97
N ALA A 153 10.60 9.58 -21.55
CA ALA A 153 10.73 10.99 -21.25
C ALA A 153 10.20 11.30 -19.84
N ARG A 154 11.10 11.65 -18.93
CA ARG A 154 10.71 12.14 -17.60
C ARG A 154 10.11 13.55 -17.72
N PRO A 155 9.27 13.99 -16.74
CA PRO A 155 8.70 15.32 -16.77
C PRO A 155 9.75 16.41 -16.52
N SER A 156 9.43 17.66 -16.90
CA SER A 156 10.17 18.86 -16.49
C SER A 156 9.64 19.38 -15.14
N LEU A 157 10.35 20.35 -14.56
CA LEU A 157 9.90 21.05 -13.34
C LEU A 157 8.56 21.74 -13.55
N GLU A 158 8.41 22.42 -14.71
CA GLU A 158 7.18 23.15 -15.06
C GLU A 158 5.99 22.19 -15.27
N GLU A 159 6.23 21.02 -15.88
CA GLU A 159 5.19 20.02 -16.09
C GLU A 159 4.64 19.47 -14.78
N VAL A 160 5.52 19.07 -13.85
CA VAL A 160 5.09 18.58 -12.53
C VAL A 160 4.44 19.70 -11.71
N SER A 161 4.96 20.93 -11.80
CA SER A 161 4.34 22.08 -11.13
C SER A 161 2.93 22.36 -11.69
N ALA A 162 2.73 22.25 -13.00
CA ALA A 162 1.40 22.42 -13.61
C ALA A 162 0.43 21.30 -13.20
N GLU A 163 0.91 20.07 -13.08
CA GLU A 163 0.13 18.91 -12.65
C GLU A 163 -0.30 19.00 -11.19
N THR A 164 0.65 19.27 -10.30
CA THR A 164 0.45 19.19 -8.84
C THR A 164 0.09 20.52 -8.18
N GLY A 165 0.41 21.64 -8.83
CA GLY A 165 0.34 22.96 -8.21
C GLY A 165 1.44 23.26 -7.19
N LEU A 166 2.38 22.33 -6.97
CA LEU A 166 3.51 22.53 -6.08
C LEU A 166 4.62 23.34 -6.75
N ARG A 167 5.38 24.08 -5.96
CA ARG A 167 6.66 24.62 -6.41
C ARG A 167 7.65 23.46 -6.57
N CYS A 168 8.27 23.37 -7.75
CA CYS A 168 9.23 22.33 -8.09
C CYS A 168 10.63 22.90 -8.25
N GLU A 169 11.62 22.21 -7.69
CA GLU A 169 13.04 22.58 -7.75
C GLU A 169 13.89 21.37 -8.15
N HIS A 170 15.07 21.65 -8.73
CA HIS A 170 15.99 20.59 -9.10
C HIS A 170 16.60 19.93 -7.84
N ILE A 171 16.67 18.61 -7.81
CA ILE A 171 17.16 17.86 -6.63
C ILE A 171 18.57 18.30 -6.19
N ASP A 172 19.43 18.73 -7.10
CA ASP A 172 20.79 19.20 -6.80
C ASP A 172 20.80 20.46 -5.89
N THR A 173 19.69 21.19 -5.81
CA THR A 173 19.57 22.37 -4.93
C THR A 173 19.08 22.03 -3.52
N LEU A 174 18.67 20.77 -3.28
CA LEU A 174 18.12 20.33 -1.99
C LEU A 174 19.09 20.58 -0.83
N ARG A 175 20.38 20.20 -1.00
CA ARG A 175 21.38 20.37 0.07
C ARG A 175 21.50 21.82 0.52
N ASP A 176 21.56 22.76 -0.41
CA ASP A 176 21.66 24.19 -0.11
C ASP A 176 20.39 24.70 0.58
N ALA A 177 19.24 24.24 0.15
CA ALA A 177 17.97 24.56 0.79
C ALA A 177 17.90 24.05 2.23
N LEU A 178 18.34 22.82 2.50
CA LEU A 178 18.39 22.26 3.85
C LEU A 178 19.41 22.96 4.75
N ALA A 179 20.53 23.41 4.19
CA ALA A 179 21.57 24.12 4.93
C ALA A 179 21.20 25.58 5.25
N LYS A 180 20.24 26.15 4.52
CA LYS A 180 19.78 27.52 4.73
C LYS A 180 19.22 27.66 6.14
N ASP A 181 19.79 28.56 6.93
CA ASP A 181 19.36 28.89 8.30
C ASP A 181 19.33 27.68 9.26
N ALA A 182 20.08 26.61 8.98
CA ALA A 182 20.06 25.34 9.72
C ALA A 182 20.40 25.50 11.23
N GLY A 183 21.08 26.57 11.65
CA GLY A 183 21.31 26.88 13.08
C GLY A 183 20.14 27.57 13.77
N VAL A 184 19.13 28.02 13.02
CA VAL A 184 17.97 28.77 13.51
C VAL A 184 16.68 27.99 13.27
N VAL A 185 16.53 27.42 12.07
CA VAL A 185 15.41 26.57 11.65
C VAL A 185 15.74 25.13 12.00
N ARG A 186 14.91 24.51 12.83
CA ARG A 186 15.04 23.07 13.15
C ARG A 186 14.65 22.23 11.93
N LEU A 187 15.42 21.16 11.69
CA LEU A 187 15.14 20.17 10.65
C LEU A 187 14.48 18.93 11.27
N ARG A 188 13.48 18.40 10.59
CA ARG A 188 12.94 17.04 10.82
C ARG A 188 13.00 16.25 9.53
N VAL A 189 13.26 14.95 9.60
CA VAL A 189 13.26 14.06 8.43
C VAL A 189 12.52 12.76 8.76
N VAL A 190 11.75 12.25 7.80
CA VAL A 190 11.23 10.88 7.91
C VAL A 190 12.40 9.93 7.67
N ARG A 191 12.68 9.10 8.67
CA ARG A 191 13.85 8.19 8.68
C ARG A 191 13.52 6.86 8.00
N ASN A 192 14.58 6.13 7.61
CA ASN A 192 14.50 4.78 7.01
C ASN A 192 13.77 4.69 5.66
N VAL A 193 13.42 5.81 5.03
CA VAL A 193 12.80 5.87 3.71
C VAL A 193 13.85 6.02 2.62
N ASP A 194 14.82 6.94 2.82
CA ASP A 194 15.94 7.19 1.91
C ASP A 194 17.21 7.49 2.71
N GLU A 195 18.15 6.55 2.70
CA GLU A 195 19.41 6.65 3.46
C GLU A 195 20.27 7.83 3.02
N ALA A 196 20.24 8.20 1.73
CA ALA A 196 21.05 9.31 1.22
C ALA A 196 20.48 10.67 1.68
N VAL A 197 19.17 10.82 1.69
CA VAL A 197 18.50 12.02 2.21
C VAL A 197 18.70 12.12 3.72
N GLU A 198 18.54 11.03 4.46
CA GLU A 198 18.79 11.02 5.91
C GLU A 198 20.24 11.39 6.25
N ALA A 199 21.21 10.82 5.53
CA ALA A 199 22.61 11.17 5.70
C ALA A 199 22.87 12.66 5.40
N MET A 200 22.27 13.21 4.33
CA MET A 200 22.39 14.63 3.98
C MET A 200 21.84 15.54 5.09
N VAL A 201 20.67 15.24 5.65
CA VAL A 201 20.09 15.98 6.76
C VAL A 201 20.99 15.92 7.99
N ASN A 202 21.51 14.72 8.32
CA ASN A 202 22.41 14.53 9.47
C ASN A 202 23.75 15.31 9.29
N GLU A 203 24.30 15.36 8.08
CA GLU A 203 25.47 16.19 7.79
C GLU A 203 25.20 17.68 7.99
N VAL A 204 24.04 18.18 7.52
CA VAL A 204 23.63 19.57 7.72
C VAL A 204 23.47 19.89 9.21
N ARG A 205 22.80 19.01 9.96
CA ARG A 205 22.65 19.12 11.42
C ARG A 205 23.99 19.18 12.13
N MET A 206 24.90 18.26 11.79
CA MET A 206 26.25 18.20 12.36
C MET A 206 27.04 19.49 12.10
N GLN A 207 27.00 20.01 10.87
CA GLN A 207 27.68 21.26 10.51
C GLN A 207 27.10 22.47 11.23
N ALA A 208 25.81 22.46 11.55
CA ALA A 208 25.12 23.50 12.30
C ALA A 208 25.21 23.34 13.84
N GLY A 209 25.88 22.28 14.33
CA GLY A 209 25.98 21.98 15.76
C GLY A 209 24.67 21.51 16.41
N LEU A 210 23.75 20.95 15.62
CA LEU A 210 22.46 20.42 16.06
C LEU A 210 22.56 18.92 16.40
N PRO A 211 21.65 18.38 17.21
CA PRO A 211 21.53 16.92 17.38
C PRO A 211 21.31 16.22 16.03
N PHE A 212 21.96 15.06 15.82
CA PHE A 212 21.85 14.26 14.60
C PHE A 212 21.87 12.77 14.89
N GLY A 213 21.48 11.95 13.92
CA GLY A 213 21.38 10.49 14.07
C GLY A 213 20.43 10.10 15.22
N GLY A 214 20.88 9.21 16.09
CA GLY A 214 20.08 8.73 17.23
C GLY A 214 19.65 9.83 18.20
N ASP A 215 20.45 10.89 18.36
CA ASP A 215 20.12 12.02 19.24
C ASP A 215 18.98 12.91 18.71
N ALA A 216 18.64 12.77 17.40
CA ALA A 216 17.50 13.46 16.77
C ALA A 216 16.28 12.55 16.63
N ALA A 217 16.36 11.28 17.02
CA ALA A 217 15.34 10.26 16.74
C ALA A 217 13.94 10.66 17.20
N GLU A 218 13.79 11.05 18.46
CA GLU A 218 12.49 11.48 19.03
C GLU A 218 11.90 12.68 18.26
N THR A 219 12.76 13.60 17.82
CA THR A 219 12.34 14.76 17.01
C THR A 219 11.78 14.31 15.65
N ASP A 220 12.45 13.38 15.00
CA ASP A 220 12.08 12.86 13.69
C ASP A 220 10.85 11.94 13.76
N ASP A 221 10.77 11.08 14.79
CA ASP A 221 9.63 10.19 15.02
C ASP A 221 8.31 10.96 15.18
N ALA A 222 8.33 12.13 15.80
CA ALA A 222 7.14 12.99 15.93
C ALA A 222 6.61 13.46 14.55
N LEU A 223 7.47 13.63 13.54
CA LEU A 223 7.04 13.93 12.18
C LEU A 223 6.33 12.72 11.56
N GLU A 224 6.90 11.53 11.67
CA GLU A 224 6.32 10.30 11.14
C GLU A 224 4.95 9.99 11.79
N GLU A 225 4.86 10.15 13.11
CA GLU A 225 3.61 10.05 13.88
C GLU A 225 2.56 11.01 13.31
N ARG A 226 2.90 12.30 13.15
CA ARG A 226 1.96 13.31 12.61
C ARG A 226 1.51 12.99 11.19
N LEU A 227 2.44 12.59 10.31
CA LEU A 227 2.13 12.19 8.93
C LEU A 227 1.21 10.97 8.86
N SER A 228 1.30 10.08 9.84
CA SER A 228 0.40 8.94 9.99
C SER A 228 -0.99 9.38 10.48
N GLU A 229 -1.06 10.26 11.48
CA GLU A 229 -2.31 10.73 12.07
C GLU A 229 -3.18 11.55 11.11
N ILE A 230 -2.58 12.38 10.25
CA ILE A 230 -3.36 13.19 9.28
C ILE A 230 -4.05 12.35 8.21
N ARG A 231 -3.61 11.10 7.99
CA ARG A 231 -4.22 10.16 7.04
C ARG A 231 -5.36 9.34 7.64
N LEU A 232 -5.61 9.43 8.95
CA LEU A 232 -6.73 8.71 9.59
C LEU A 232 -8.08 9.14 9.01
N CYS A 233 -8.30 10.44 8.82
CA CYS A 233 -9.52 11.00 8.21
C CYS A 233 -9.24 11.41 6.76
N LYS A 234 -9.88 10.74 5.83
CA LYS A 234 -9.73 10.92 4.38
C LYS A 234 -10.49 12.15 3.92
N ASP A 235 -9.90 12.89 2.99
CA ASP A 235 -10.61 13.92 2.22
C ASP A 235 -11.47 13.32 1.09
N GLU A 236 -12.23 14.15 0.37
CA GLU A 236 -13.15 13.69 -0.66
C GLU A 236 -12.43 13.00 -1.84
N PHE A 237 -11.22 13.45 -2.18
CA PHE A 237 -10.42 12.81 -3.22
C PHE A 237 -10.01 11.40 -2.79
N GLU A 238 -9.48 11.23 -1.57
CA GLU A 238 -9.07 9.95 -1.02
C GLU A 238 -10.24 8.96 -0.96
N ILE A 239 -11.42 9.42 -0.53
CA ILE A 239 -12.64 8.61 -0.49
C ILE A 239 -13.02 8.14 -1.90
N SER A 240 -12.94 9.02 -2.91
CA SER A 240 -13.27 8.66 -4.29
C SER A 240 -12.30 7.62 -4.87
N GLU A 241 -11.02 7.69 -4.52
CA GLU A 241 -10.00 6.72 -4.96
C GLU A 241 -10.15 5.36 -4.27
N LEU A 242 -10.52 5.34 -2.98
CA LEU A 242 -10.87 4.10 -2.27
C LEU A 242 -12.11 3.44 -2.87
N GLN A 243 -13.16 4.20 -3.18
CA GLN A 243 -14.34 3.67 -3.88
C GLN A 243 -13.98 3.07 -5.23
N ARG A 244 -13.13 3.75 -6.01
CA ARG A 244 -12.61 3.23 -7.29
C ARG A 244 -11.81 1.94 -7.10
N ALA A 245 -10.96 1.86 -6.08
CA ALA A 245 -10.21 0.64 -5.77
C ALA A 245 -11.15 -0.55 -5.48
N VAL A 246 -12.23 -0.32 -4.72
CA VAL A 246 -13.26 -1.33 -4.42
C VAL A 246 -14.03 -1.75 -5.70
N GLU A 247 -14.39 -0.81 -6.58
CA GLU A 247 -15.07 -1.13 -7.84
C GLU A 247 -14.24 -2.05 -8.75
N ILE A 248 -12.94 -1.75 -8.88
CA ILE A 248 -12.02 -2.58 -9.67
C ILE A 248 -11.80 -3.93 -8.96
N THR A 249 -11.69 -3.94 -7.64
CA THR A 249 -11.59 -5.17 -6.85
C THR A 249 -12.79 -6.09 -7.08
N LYS A 250 -14.01 -5.54 -7.09
CA LYS A 250 -15.23 -6.30 -7.46
C LYS A 250 -15.09 -6.96 -8.83
N THR A 251 -14.62 -6.22 -9.83
CA THR A 251 -14.38 -6.76 -11.18
C THR A 251 -13.38 -7.92 -11.14
N GLY A 252 -12.32 -7.80 -10.33
CA GLY A 252 -11.34 -8.86 -10.10
C GLY A 252 -11.96 -10.12 -9.49
N PHE A 253 -12.84 -9.95 -8.49
CA PHE A 253 -13.60 -11.07 -7.90
C PHE A 253 -14.53 -11.74 -8.94
N GLU A 254 -15.19 -10.99 -9.80
CA GLU A 254 -16.00 -11.57 -10.87
C GLU A 254 -15.17 -12.43 -11.81
N ASP A 255 -13.93 -12.03 -12.12
CA ASP A 255 -13.03 -12.84 -12.95
C ASP A 255 -12.52 -14.09 -12.21
N ILE A 256 -12.31 -14.00 -10.89
CA ILE A 256 -12.09 -15.18 -10.04
C ILE A 256 -13.25 -16.17 -10.20
N LEU A 257 -14.50 -15.71 -10.04
CA LEU A 257 -15.67 -16.61 -10.15
C LEU A 257 -15.76 -17.30 -11.51
N ARG A 258 -15.44 -16.59 -12.61
CA ARG A 258 -15.35 -17.17 -13.96
C ARG A 258 -14.22 -18.20 -14.07
N SER A 259 -13.14 -18.03 -13.29
CA SER A 259 -11.96 -18.89 -13.33
C SER A 259 -12.09 -20.17 -12.47
N LEU A 260 -13.01 -20.23 -11.50
CA LEU A 260 -13.18 -21.37 -10.59
C LEU A 260 -13.27 -22.72 -11.31
N PRO A 261 -14.07 -22.90 -12.39
CA PRO A 261 -14.11 -24.19 -13.11
C PRO A 261 -12.76 -24.62 -13.69
N ARG A 262 -11.91 -23.66 -14.07
CA ARG A 262 -10.54 -23.93 -14.56
C ARG A 262 -9.57 -24.22 -13.41
N ALA A 263 -9.81 -23.68 -12.22
CA ALA A 263 -9.00 -23.91 -11.03
C ALA A 263 -9.18 -25.33 -10.48
N VAL A 264 -10.43 -25.88 -10.56
CA VAL A 264 -10.75 -27.23 -10.11
C VAL A 264 -9.94 -28.26 -10.89
N GLY A 265 -9.25 -29.14 -10.15
CA GLY A 265 -8.39 -30.17 -10.72
C GLY A 265 -7.05 -29.68 -11.30
N HIS A 266 -6.79 -28.38 -11.31
CA HIS A 266 -5.47 -27.87 -11.65
C HIS A 266 -4.51 -28.06 -10.47
N ARG A 267 -3.28 -28.54 -10.73
CA ARG A 267 -2.29 -28.81 -9.66
C ARG A 267 -1.93 -27.60 -8.78
N ARG A 268 -2.14 -26.40 -9.29
CA ARG A 268 -1.99 -25.10 -8.63
C ARG A 268 -3.25 -24.29 -8.85
N GLY A 269 -4.39 -24.81 -8.42
CA GLY A 269 -5.69 -24.16 -8.60
C GLY A 269 -5.77 -22.80 -7.94
N GLU A 270 -5.13 -22.65 -6.78
CA GLU A 270 -5.04 -21.38 -6.08
C GLU A 270 -4.34 -20.30 -6.92
N ARG A 271 -3.26 -20.64 -7.66
CA ARG A 271 -2.60 -19.69 -8.60
C ARG A 271 -3.42 -19.36 -9.83
N VAL A 272 -4.38 -20.18 -10.20
CA VAL A 272 -5.33 -19.81 -11.25
C VAL A 272 -6.23 -18.68 -10.78
N ILE A 273 -6.65 -18.72 -9.52
CA ILE A 273 -7.46 -17.68 -8.86
C ILE A 273 -6.65 -16.39 -8.69
N GLU A 274 -5.45 -16.49 -8.10
CA GLU A 274 -4.52 -15.37 -7.96
C GLU A 274 -4.25 -14.69 -9.31
N GLY A 275 -3.96 -15.48 -10.35
CA GLY A 275 -3.67 -14.96 -11.68
C GLY A 275 -4.87 -14.27 -12.36
N ALA A 276 -6.09 -14.73 -12.11
CA ALA A 276 -7.31 -14.09 -12.62
C ALA A 276 -7.48 -12.70 -12.00
N PHE A 277 -7.37 -12.59 -10.67
CA PHE A 277 -7.42 -11.30 -9.97
C PHE A 277 -6.28 -10.36 -10.39
N GLY A 278 -5.05 -10.88 -10.42
CA GLY A 278 -3.86 -10.09 -10.78
C GLY A 278 -3.88 -9.52 -12.19
N ALA A 279 -4.54 -10.19 -13.15
CA ALA A 279 -4.74 -9.67 -14.49
C ALA A 279 -5.61 -8.40 -14.46
N VAL A 280 -6.78 -8.45 -13.82
CA VAL A 280 -7.68 -7.30 -13.68
C VAL A 280 -7.01 -6.16 -12.90
N ALA A 281 -6.35 -6.48 -11.79
CA ALA A 281 -5.65 -5.48 -10.98
C ALA A 281 -4.60 -4.70 -11.79
N ARG A 282 -3.95 -5.38 -12.77
CA ARG A 282 -2.96 -4.72 -13.62
C ARG A 282 -3.56 -4.03 -14.85
N GLU A 283 -4.67 -4.50 -15.36
CA GLU A 283 -5.37 -3.92 -16.52
C GLU A 283 -6.08 -2.61 -16.13
N GLU A 284 -6.76 -2.59 -14.99
CA GLU A 284 -7.67 -1.51 -14.58
C GLU A 284 -7.09 -0.61 -13.47
N GLY A 285 -6.08 -1.08 -12.74
CA GLY A 285 -5.39 -0.36 -11.66
C GLY A 285 -3.87 -0.31 -11.83
N ASN A 286 -3.19 0.16 -10.79
CA ASN A 286 -1.73 0.11 -10.71
C ASN A 286 -1.24 -1.33 -10.52
N GLY A 287 -1.99 -2.14 -9.79
CA GLY A 287 -1.67 -3.52 -9.49
C GLY A 287 -2.34 -4.04 -8.23
N LEU A 288 -1.71 -5.02 -7.60
CA LEU A 288 -2.15 -5.55 -6.32
C LEU A 288 -1.78 -4.59 -5.19
N GLY A 289 -2.69 -4.33 -4.26
CA GLY A 289 -2.42 -3.57 -3.04
C GLY A 289 -1.53 -4.34 -2.06
N TYR A 290 -1.66 -5.65 -2.06
CA TYR A 290 -0.88 -6.63 -1.29
C TYR A 290 -0.88 -7.99 -1.99
N ASP A 291 -0.07 -8.94 -1.52
CA ASP A 291 -0.02 -10.28 -2.09
C ASP A 291 -1.36 -10.99 -1.87
N THR A 292 -2.03 -11.34 -2.97
CA THR A 292 -3.33 -12.01 -2.93
C THR A 292 -3.27 -13.33 -2.16
N ILE A 293 -4.21 -13.54 -1.25
CA ILE A 293 -4.45 -14.81 -0.59
C ILE A 293 -5.54 -15.54 -1.38
N ALA A 294 -5.24 -16.75 -1.87
CA ALA A 294 -6.19 -17.63 -2.55
C ALA A 294 -6.10 -19.03 -1.92
N ALA A 295 -6.73 -19.21 -0.78
CA ALA A 295 -6.54 -20.35 0.10
C ALA A 295 -7.70 -21.33 0.02
N SER A 296 -7.49 -22.51 -0.57
CA SER A 296 -8.51 -23.57 -0.73
C SER A 296 -8.47 -24.58 0.42
N GLY A 297 -9.63 -24.98 0.91
CA GLY A 297 -9.77 -25.98 1.96
C GLY A 297 -8.98 -25.61 3.23
N ASN A 298 -8.11 -26.51 3.69
CA ASN A 298 -7.35 -26.27 4.94
C ASN A 298 -6.36 -25.11 4.86
N HIS A 299 -5.93 -24.68 3.68
CA HIS A 299 -5.05 -23.50 3.53
C HIS A 299 -5.71 -22.22 4.02
N ALA A 300 -7.05 -22.13 3.95
CA ALA A 300 -7.83 -21.01 4.51
C ALA A 300 -7.63 -20.79 6.04
N ASN A 301 -7.04 -21.76 6.74
CA ASN A 301 -6.69 -21.66 8.14
C ASN A 301 -5.26 -21.11 8.39
N THR A 302 -4.56 -20.71 7.32
CA THR A 302 -3.28 -19.98 7.37
C THR A 302 -3.57 -18.55 6.92
N LEU A 303 -3.54 -17.61 7.85
CA LEU A 303 -4.07 -16.25 7.64
C LEU A 303 -3.46 -15.52 6.45
N HIS A 304 -2.15 -15.65 6.25
CA HIS A 304 -1.42 -15.07 5.11
C HIS A 304 -0.87 -16.18 4.20
N TRP A 305 -1.79 -16.98 3.61
CA TRP A 305 -1.44 -18.00 2.63
C TRP A 305 -1.24 -17.35 1.25
N ILE A 306 -0.04 -16.84 1.00
CA ILE A 306 0.34 -16.15 -0.26
C ILE A 306 1.12 -17.05 -1.23
N ASP A 307 1.49 -18.26 -0.82
CA ASP A 307 2.16 -19.23 -1.70
C ASP A 307 1.24 -19.69 -2.84
N ASN A 308 -0.05 -19.79 -2.59
CA ASN A 308 -1.12 -20.11 -3.53
C ASN A 308 -0.78 -21.32 -4.43
N ASP A 309 -0.10 -22.33 -3.89
CA ASP A 309 0.43 -23.44 -4.69
C ASP A 309 -0.37 -24.74 -4.60
N GLY A 310 -1.48 -24.70 -3.86
CA GLY A 310 -2.37 -25.84 -3.64
C GLY A 310 -3.37 -26.09 -4.76
N PRO A 311 -3.94 -27.32 -4.79
CA PRO A 311 -5.08 -27.64 -5.65
C PRO A 311 -6.36 -27.01 -5.10
N VAL A 312 -7.33 -26.78 -5.98
CA VAL A 312 -8.71 -26.42 -5.63
C VAL A 312 -9.58 -27.63 -5.96
N ASN A 313 -10.33 -28.15 -4.98
CA ASN A 313 -11.15 -29.32 -5.16
C ASN A 313 -12.64 -28.97 -5.15
N ASP A 314 -13.42 -29.79 -5.85
CA ASP A 314 -14.88 -29.71 -5.79
C ASP A 314 -15.38 -29.94 -4.36
N GLY A 315 -16.24 -29.06 -3.87
CA GLY A 315 -16.77 -29.09 -2.48
C GLY A 315 -15.90 -28.37 -1.43
N ASP A 316 -14.69 -27.90 -1.77
CA ASP A 316 -13.90 -27.02 -0.89
C ASP A 316 -14.56 -25.61 -0.78
N LEU A 317 -14.24 -24.90 0.29
CA LEU A 317 -14.28 -23.45 0.30
C LEU A 317 -12.96 -22.90 -0.19
N VAL A 318 -12.98 -21.81 -0.92
CA VAL A 318 -11.79 -21.01 -1.20
C VAL A 318 -11.97 -19.63 -0.58
N LEU A 319 -11.08 -19.29 0.34
CA LEU A 319 -10.98 -17.96 0.92
C LEU A 319 -10.07 -17.14 0.01
N VAL A 320 -10.60 -16.07 -0.54
CA VAL A 320 -9.85 -15.09 -1.33
C VAL A 320 -9.85 -13.77 -0.61
N ASP A 321 -8.66 -13.24 -0.39
CA ASP A 321 -8.40 -11.96 0.21
C ASP A 321 -7.50 -11.18 -0.74
N ALA A 322 -8.06 -10.12 -1.32
CA ALA A 322 -7.45 -9.40 -2.43
C ALA A 322 -7.99 -7.97 -2.56
N GLY A 323 -7.09 -7.04 -2.83
CA GLY A 323 -7.40 -5.65 -3.08
C GLY A 323 -6.59 -5.07 -4.24
N VAL A 324 -7.23 -4.20 -5.03
CA VAL A 324 -6.56 -3.46 -6.10
C VAL A 324 -6.02 -2.15 -5.56
N GLU A 325 -4.76 -1.86 -5.85
CA GLU A 325 -4.16 -0.54 -5.72
C GLU A 325 -4.42 0.24 -7.01
N VAL A 326 -5.06 1.40 -6.92
CA VAL A 326 -5.27 2.29 -8.06
C VAL A 326 -4.03 3.16 -8.33
N ASP A 327 -4.02 3.89 -9.45
CA ASP A 327 -2.86 4.69 -9.87
C ASP A 327 -2.42 5.75 -8.86
N SER A 328 -3.34 6.22 -8.02
CA SER A 328 -3.07 7.14 -6.89
C SER A 328 -2.52 6.45 -5.64
N LEU A 329 -2.33 5.13 -5.67
CA LEU A 329 -1.85 4.23 -4.61
C LEU A 329 -2.86 3.94 -3.49
N TYR A 330 -4.10 4.39 -3.58
CA TYR A 330 -5.15 3.94 -2.65
C TYR A 330 -5.52 2.50 -2.96
N THR A 331 -5.70 1.70 -1.92
CA THR A 331 -5.99 0.27 -2.05
C THR A 331 -7.30 -0.10 -1.39
N ALA A 332 -8.00 -1.09 -1.96
CA ALA A 332 -9.10 -1.79 -1.31
C ALA A 332 -8.58 -3.01 -0.54
N ASP A 333 -9.40 -3.53 0.38
CA ASP A 333 -9.14 -4.75 1.14
C ASP A 333 -10.41 -5.57 1.31
N ILE A 334 -10.55 -6.63 0.53
CA ILE A 334 -11.77 -7.42 0.47
C ILE A 334 -11.48 -8.91 0.61
N THR A 335 -12.10 -9.53 1.61
CA THR A 335 -12.12 -10.99 1.68
C THR A 335 -13.50 -11.54 1.39
N ARG A 336 -13.56 -12.57 0.54
CA ARG A 336 -14.73 -13.44 0.35
C ARG A 336 -14.33 -14.91 0.44
N THR A 337 -15.12 -15.67 1.18
CA THR A 337 -15.03 -17.14 1.21
C THR A 337 -16.12 -17.73 0.34
N LEU A 338 -15.71 -18.47 -0.69
CA LEU A 338 -16.55 -18.89 -1.81
C LEU A 338 -16.65 -20.42 -1.86
N PRO A 339 -17.84 -21.01 -2.01
CA PRO A 339 -17.97 -22.45 -2.27
C PRO A 339 -17.55 -22.75 -3.71
N VAL A 340 -16.54 -23.59 -3.88
CA VAL A 340 -15.93 -23.89 -5.19
C VAL A 340 -16.94 -24.47 -6.19
N ASN A 341 -17.86 -25.31 -5.73
CA ASN A 341 -18.91 -25.91 -6.55
C ASN A 341 -20.17 -25.03 -6.72
N GLY A 342 -20.18 -23.84 -6.10
CA GLY A 342 -21.26 -22.86 -6.17
C GLY A 342 -22.31 -22.95 -5.06
N THR A 343 -22.18 -23.89 -4.11
CA THR A 343 -23.14 -24.08 -3.02
C THR A 343 -22.45 -24.43 -1.71
N PHE A 344 -22.84 -23.80 -0.61
CA PHE A 344 -22.31 -24.16 0.70
C PHE A 344 -22.93 -25.49 1.21
N SER A 345 -22.10 -26.38 1.77
CA SER A 345 -22.63 -27.48 2.57
C SER A 345 -23.26 -26.97 3.86
N PRO A 346 -24.12 -27.75 4.54
CA PRO A 346 -24.77 -27.30 5.78
C PRO A 346 -23.76 -26.84 6.86
N THR A 347 -22.62 -27.54 7.01
CA THR A 347 -21.58 -27.18 7.99
C THR A 347 -20.82 -25.92 7.57
N GLN A 348 -20.47 -25.79 6.28
CA GLN A 348 -19.85 -24.59 5.74
C GLN A 348 -20.77 -23.36 5.91
N ALA A 349 -22.06 -23.50 5.57
CA ALA A 349 -23.06 -22.46 5.75
C ALA A 349 -23.21 -22.04 7.24
N LYS A 350 -23.15 -23.00 8.17
CA LYS A 350 -23.19 -22.72 9.63
C LYS A 350 -22.02 -21.87 10.08
N VAL A 351 -20.80 -22.19 9.64
CA VAL A 351 -19.59 -21.43 9.99
C VAL A 351 -19.61 -20.05 9.29
N TYR A 352 -19.95 -20.02 8.01
CA TYR A 352 -20.04 -18.80 7.23
C TYR A 352 -21.03 -17.80 7.83
N GLN A 353 -22.24 -18.28 8.23
CA GLN A 353 -23.27 -17.44 8.84
C GLN A 353 -22.80 -16.85 10.17
N ALA A 354 -22.04 -17.58 10.98
CA ALA A 354 -21.52 -17.06 12.25
C ALA A 354 -20.50 -15.92 12.02
N VAL A 355 -19.67 -16.01 10.97
CA VAL A 355 -18.75 -14.94 10.59
C VAL A 355 -19.53 -13.73 10.03
N LEU A 356 -20.53 -13.97 9.21
CA LEU A 356 -21.40 -12.91 8.69
C LEU A 356 -22.14 -12.18 9.82
N ASP A 357 -22.69 -12.93 10.79
CA ASP A 357 -23.34 -12.34 11.98
C ASP A 357 -22.35 -11.46 12.78
N ALA A 358 -21.08 -11.85 12.85
CA ALA A 358 -20.04 -11.06 13.50
C ALA A 358 -19.71 -9.77 12.71
N CYS A 359 -19.69 -9.81 11.37
CA CYS A 359 -19.56 -8.61 10.53
C CYS A 359 -20.74 -7.64 10.77
N GLU A 360 -21.96 -8.16 10.78
CA GLU A 360 -23.16 -7.33 11.01
C GLU A 360 -23.15 -6.68 12.40
N ALA A 361 -22.77 -7.43 13.45
CA ALA A 361 -22.67 -6.89 14.80
C ALA A 361 -21.59 -5.81 14.93
N ALA A 362 -20.46 -5.98 14.24
CA ALA A 362 -19.38 -4.99 14.18
C ALA A 362 -19.86 -3.71 13.48
N LEU A 363 -20.52 -3.83 12.33
CA LEU A 363 -21.07 -2.70 11.57
C LEU A 363 -22.19 -1.99 12.36
N GLU A 364 -23.08 -2.75 13.01
CA GLU A 364 -24.12 -2.18 13.88
C GLU A 364 -23.48 -1.39 15.04
N ARG A 365 -22.43 -1.94 15.67
CA ARG A 365 -21.69 -1.24 16.72
C ARG A 365 -21.03 0.03 16.20
N ALA A 366 -20.40 -0.01 15.02
CA ALA A 366 -19.78 1.16 14.40
C ALA A 366 -20.78 2.30 14.19
N ASN A 367 -22.05 1.99 13.92
CA ASN A 367 -23.14 2.96 13.76
C ASN A 367 -23.72 3.52 15.07
N GLN A 368 -23.23 3.07 16.25
CA GLN A 368 -23.70 3.61 17.52
C GLN A 368 -22.94 4.90 17.90
N PRO A 369 -23.62 5.93 18.41
CA PRO A 369 -22.95 7.14 18.87
C PRO A 369 -21.90 6.85 19.95
N GLY A 370 -20.75 7.50 19.87
CA GLY A 370 -19.67 7.38 20.85
C GLY A 370 -18.88 6.08 20.75
N THR A 371 -18.98 5.36 19.64
CA THR A 371 -18.19 4.15 19.38
C THR A 371 -16.73 4.52 19.19
N ARG A 372 -15.85 3.77 19.86
CA ARG A 372 -14.41 3.80 19.62
C ARG A 372 -14.03 2.74 18.61
N PHE A 373 -12.93 2.94 17.90
CA PHE A 373 -12.44 1.99 16.90
C PHE A 373 -12.36 0.55 17.46
N ARG A 374 -11.76 0.36 18.63
CA ARG A 374 -11.67 -0.97 19.28
C ARG A 374 -13.02 -1.65 19.59
N ASP A 375 -14.09 -0.86 19.80
CA ASP A 375 -15.39 -1.41 20.14
C ASP A 375 -16.00 -2.23 18.98
N VAL A 376 -15.55 -1.96 17.75
CA VAL A 376 -15.95 -2.70 16.54
C VAL A 376 -15.46 -4.15 16.64
N HIS A 377 -14.19 -4.34 17.00
CA HIS A 377 -13.61 -5.66 17.27
C HIS A 377 -14.36 -6.38 18.41
N ASP A 378 -14.59 -5.70 19.52
CA ASP A 378 -15.24 -6.28 20.69
C ASP A 378 -16.65 -6.78 20.35
N ALA A 379 -17.38 -6.10 19.47
CA ALA A 379 -18.71 -6.51 19.02
C ALA A 379 -18.67 -7.81 18.20
N ALA A 380 -17.75 -7.92 17.25
CA ALA A 380 -17.54 -9.13 16.48
C ALA A 380 -17.15 -10.32 17.37
N MET A 381 -16.22 -10.11 18.31
CA MET A 381 -15.76 -11.17 19.23
C MET A 381 -16.86 -11.69 20.15
N LYS A 382 -17.82 -10.86 20.55
CA LYS A 382 -19.00 -11.31 21.32
C LYS A 382 -19.82 -12.33 20.55
N VAL A 383 -20.05 -12.11 19.26
CA VAL A 383 -20.77 -13.05 18.39
C VAL A 383 -19.96 -14.33 18.22
N ILE A 384 -18.67 -14.23 17.89
CA ILE A 384 -17.79 -15.39 17.72
C ILE A 384 -17.76 -16.25 18.98
N ALA A 385 -17.53 -15.65 20.16
CA ALA A 385 -17.49 -16.39 21.42
C ALA A 385 -18.83 -17.08 21.72
N ALA A 386 -19.95 -16.40 21.51
CA ALA A 386 -21.29 -16.97 21.72
C ALA A 386 -21.54 -18.17 20.77
N ARG A 387 -21.15 -18.10 19.51
CA ARG A 387 -21.31 -19.22 18.57
C ARG A 387 -20.42 -20.40 18.93
N LEU A 388 -19.19 -20.15 19.36
CA LEU A 388 -18.28 -21.20 19.82
C LEU A 388 -18.78 -21.88 21.09
N GLU A 389 -19.38 -21.14 22.02
CA GLU A 389 -20.05 -21.71 23.23
C GLU A 389 -21.27 -22.55 22.84
N GLU A 390 -22.17 -22.02 21.99
CA GLU A 390 -23.36 -22.74 21.47
C GLU A 390 -22.97 -24.07 20.80
N TRP A 391 -21.83 -24.11 20.10
CA TRP A 391 -21.33 -25.33 19.46
C TRP A 391 -20.56 -26.26 20.43
N GLY A 392 -20.42 -25.87 21.70
CA GLY A 392 -19.73 -26.66 22.72
C GLY A 392 -18.21 -26.73 22.51
N LEU A 393 -17.64 -25.77 21.78
CA LEU A 393 -16.19 -25.73 21.48
C LEU A 393 -15.40 -25.01 22.58
N LEU A 394 -16.01 -24.05 23.28
CA LEU A 394 -15.32 -23.37 24.38
C LEU A 394 -15.30 -24.26 25.65
N PRO A 395 -14.15 -24.34 26.35
CA PRO A 395 -14.07 -25.02 27.63
C PRO A 395 -14.63 -24.21 28.80
N VAL A 396 -15.00 -22.95 28.56
CA VAL A 396 -15.55 -21.98 29.51
C VAL A 396 -16.72 -21.24 28.85
N SER A 397 -17.46 -20.43 29.63
CA SER A 397 -18.53 -19.59 29.05
C SER A 397 -17.95 -18.53 28.06
N ALA A 398 -18.78 -18.04 27.14
CA ALA A 398 -18.42 -16.95 26.25
C ALA A 398 -18.01 -15.71 27.05
N GLU A 399 -18.70 -15.39 28.14
CA GLU A 399 -18.36 -14.26 29.03
C GLU A 399 -16.96 -14.41 29.63
N GLU A 400 -16.63 -15.59 30.16
CA GLU A 400 -15.28 -15.88 30.70
C GLU A 400 -14.24 -15.85 29.61
N SER A 401 -14.53 -16.41 28.43
CA SER A 401 -13.64 -16.39 27.27
C SER A 401 -13.32 -14.98 26.79
N LEU A 402 -14.28 -14.02 26.87
CA LEU A 402 -14.09 -12.62 26.49
C LEU A 402 -13.33 -11.80 27.55
N SER A 403 -13.15 -12.33 28.76
CA SER A 403 -12.41 -11.64 29.82
C SER A 403 -10.92 -11.49 29.46
N PRO A 404 -10.20 -10.52 30.04
CA PRO A 404 -8.77 -10.33 29.79
C PRO A 404 -7.90 -11.58 30.11
N ASN A 405 -8.35 -12.41 31.05
CA ASN A 405 -7.66 -13.62 31.48
C ASN A 405 -8.15 -14.90 30.78
N GLY A 406 -9.25 -14.81 30.02
CA GLY A 406 -9.84 -15.90 29.26
C GLY A 406 -9.19 -16.06 27.89
N GLN A 407 -9.78 -15.47 26.89
CA GLN A 407 -9.33 -15.41 25.50
C GLN A 407 -9.33 -16.75 24.74
N GLN A 408 -10.07 -17.78 25.21
CA GLN A 408 -10.08 -19.11 24.59
C GLN A 408 -10.68 -19.10 23.17
N HIS A 409 -11.64 -18.19 22.87
CA HIS A 409 -12.19 -17.99 21.53
C HIS A 409 -11.12 -17.67 20.49
N ARG A 410 -10.00 -17.06 20.90
CA ARG A 410 -8.89 -16.71 20.00
C ARG A 410 -8.12 -17.90 19.45
N ARG A 411 -8.39 -19.11 19.94
CA ARG A 411 -7.87 -20.34 19.29
C ARG A 411 -8.34 -20.44 17.83
N TRP A 412 -9.54 -19.93 17.54
CA TRP A 412 -10.18 -20.02 16.22
C TRP A 412 -10.42 -18.66 15.56
N MET A 413 -10.09 -17.57 16.25
CA MET A 413 -10.09 -16.20 15.71
C MET A 413 -8.93 -15.40 16.33
N PRO A 414 -7.68 -15.57 15.83
CA PRO A 414 -6.48 -15.08 16.52
C PRO A 414 -6.12 -13.62 16.21
N HIS A 415 -6.68 -12.98 15.18
CA HIS A 415 -6.31 -11.64 14.71
C HIS A 415 -7.26 -10.52 15.15
N GLY A 416 -6.94 -9.28 14.83
CA GLY A 416 -7.87 -8.14 14.92
C GLY A 416 -8.92 -8.23 13.83
N THR A 417 -10.07 -7.58 14.03
CA THR A 417 -11.15 -7.57 13.03
C THR A 417 -11.23 -6.26 12.26
N SER A 418 -10.27 -5.35 12.47
CA SER A 418 -10.30 -4.03 11.82
C SER A 418 -8.93 -3.37 11.86
N HIS A 419 -8.58 -2.73 10.76
CA HIS A 419 -7.46 -1.79 10.63
C HIS A 419 -7.85 -0.61 9.74
N HIS A 420 -7.19 0.54 9.89
CA HIS A 420 -7.37 1.65 8.97
C HIS A 420 -6.79 1.30 7.60
N LEU A 421 -7.45 1.79 6.56
CA LEU A 421 -7.17 1.55 5.15
C LEU A 421 -6.95 2.89 4.44
N GLY A 422 -6.10 2.93 3.44
CA GLY A 422 -5.84 4.15 2.67
C GLY A 422 -4.81 3.94 1.56
N LEU A 423 -3.72 4.71 1.60
CA LEU A 423 -2.56 4.52 0.73
C LEU A 423 -1.84 3.20 1.03
N ASP A 424 -1.81 2.79 2.27
CA ASP A 424 -1.35 1.47 2.67
C ASP A 424 -2.55 0.60 3.06
N VAL A 425 -2.48 -0.70 2.80
CA VAL A 425 -3.52 -1.64 3.24
C VAL A 425 -3.68 -1.60 4.76
N HIS A 426 -2.58 -1.61 5.50
CA HIS A 426 -2.54 -1.33 6.95
C HIS A 426 -2.05 0.10 7.16
N ASP A 427 -2.92 1.08 6.91
CA ASP A 427 -2.54 2.50 6.95
C ASP A 427 -2.50 3.05 8.39
N CYS A 428 -1.83 4.18 8.55
CA CYS A 428 -1.76 4.93 9.80
C CYS A 428 -1.14 4.18 10.99
N ALA A 429 -0.28 3.19 10.74
CA ALA A 429 0.27 2.30 11.77
C ALA A 429 1.12 3.02 12.82
N GLN A 430 1.70 4.19 12.52
CA GLN A 430 2.51 5.00 13.43
C GLN A 430 1.67 6.03 14.21
N ALA A 431 0.36 6.10 13.98
CA ALA A 431 -0.52 6.97 14.78
C ALA A 431 -0.55 6.52 16.24
N ARG A 432 -0.64 7.49 17.15
CA ARG A 432 -0.75 7.19 18.59
C ARG A 432 -1.98 6.34 18.87
N ARG A 433 -1.87 5.49 19.89
CA ARG A 433 -2.96 4.60 20.29
C ARG A 433 -4.27 5.35 20.55
N GLU A 434 -4.19 6.54 21.15
CA GLU A 434 -5.33 7.40 21.45
C GLU A 434 -6.04 7.89 20.19
N MET A 435 -5.29 8.02 19.09
CA MET A 435 -5.79 8.46 17.78
C MET A 435 -6.20 7.28 16.89
N TYR A 436 -5.75 6.07 17.19
CA TYR A 436 -6.04 4.84 16.44
C TYR A 436 -7.03 3.95 17.20
N GLN A 437 -6.56 3.11 18.11
CA GLN A 437 -7.38 2.09 18.81
C GLN A 437 -8.41 2.68 19.77
N ASP A 438 -8.03 3.73 20.49
CA ASP A 438 -8.84 4.36 21.52
C ASP A 438 -9.62 5.58 21.02
N ALA A 439 -9.46 5.94 19.73
CA ALA A 439 -10.17 7.06 19.11
C ALA A 439 -11.67 6.78 18.98
N LEU A 440 -12.47 7.84 19.09
CA LEU A 440 -13.84 7.82 18.60
C LEU A 440 -13.82 7.71 17.07
N LEU A 441 -14.83 7.06 16.51
CA LEU A 441 -15.01 7.07 15.06
C LEU A 441 -15.39 8.49 14.61
N GLU A 442 -14.63 9.02 13.64
CA GLU A 442 -14.81 10.37 13.12
C GLU A 442 -15.08 10.32 11.61
N PRO A 443 -15.83 11.30 11.06
CA PRO A 443 -16.07 11.41 9.62
C PRO A 443 -14.78 11.38 8.80
N GLY A 444 -14.78 10.62 7.71
CA GLY A 444 -13.62 10.41 6.86
C GLY A 444 -12.75 9.22 7.26
N MET A 445 -12.92 8.62 8.43
CA MET A 445 -12.22 7.37 8.75
C MET A 445 -12.69 6.25 7.83
N CYS A 446 -11.73 5.56 7.20
CA CYS A 446 -11.95 4.36 6.39
C CYS A 446 -11.18 3.20 7.00
N PHE A 447 -11.84 2.05 7.21
CA PHE A 447 -11.26 0.90 7.87
C PHE A 447 -11.97 -0.41 7.47
N THR A 448 -11.35 -1.56 7.78
CA THR A 448 -11.90 -2.88 7.48
C THR A 448 -12.80 -3.40 8.60
N ILE A 449 -13.74 -4.30 8.26
CA ILE A 449 -14.44 -5.19 9.18
C ILE A 449 -14.27 -6.61 8.66
N GLU A 450 -13.42 -7.43 9.33
CA GLU A 450 -12.89 -8.69 8.79
C GLU A 450 -12.87 -9.87 9.80
N PRO A 451 -13.92 -10.16 10.54
CA PRO A 451 -13.91 -11.33 11.41
C PRO A 451 -13.77 -12.63 10.63
N GLY A 452 -13.21 -13.65 11.28
CA GLY A 452 -13.09 -14.98 10.70
C GLY A 452 -13.24 -16.10 11.71
N LEU A 453 -13.34 -17.34 11.22
CA LEU A 453 -13.25 -18.57 12.00
C LEU A 453 -12.37 -19.58 11.24
N TYR A 454 -11.39 -20.14 11.94
CA TYR A 454 -10.33 -20.96 11.34
C TYR A 454 -10.23 -22.31 12.08
N PHE A 455 -10.77 -23.35 11.48
CA PHE A 455 -10.84 -24.70 12.02
C PHE A 455 -9.83 -25.62 11.33
N ARG A 456 -8.59 -25.59 11.80
CA ARG A 456 -7.50 -26.37 11.22
C ARG A 456 -7.81 -27.86 11.17
N ALA A 457 -7.40 -28.53 10.10
CA ALA A 457 -7.63 -29.98 9.92
C ALA A 457 -6.97 -30.85 11.00
N ASP A 458 -5.88 -30.37 11.59
CA ASP A 458 -5.10 -31.03 12.67
C ASP A 458 -5.57 -30.65 14.09
N ASP A 459 -6.61 -29.82 14.23
CA ASP A 459 -7.15 -29.45 15.54
C ASP A 459 -8.11 -30.55 16.07
N MET A 460 -7.62 -31.31 17.05
CA MET A 460 -8.38 -32.40 17.67
C MET A 460 -9.36 -31.91 18.76
N ALA A 461 -9.37 -30.61 19.08
CA ALA A 461 -10.32 -30.02 20.02
C ALA A 461 -11.69 -29.75 19.42
N ILE A 462 -11.85 -29.90 18.10
CA ILE A 462 -13.08 -29.66 17.38
C ILE A 462 -13.64 -30.93 16.73
N PRO A 463 -14.96 -31.05 16.53
CA PRO A 463 -15.58 -32.12 15.75
C PRO A 463 -15.00 -32.22 14.33
N GLU A 464 -14.95 -33.44 13.80
CA GLU A 464 -14.40 -33.73 12.48
C GLU A 464 -15.06 -32.90 11.36
N GLU A 465 -16.35 -32.66 11.47
CA GLU A 465 -17.16 -31.92 10.49
C GLU A 465 -16.73 -30.45 10.30
N PHE A 466 -16.04 -29.83 11.29
CA PHE A 466 -15.52 -28.47 11.19
C PHE A 466 -14.09 -28.42 10.66
N ARG A 467 -13.34 -29.54 10.73
CA ARG A 467 -11.90 -29.55 10.41
C ARG A 467 -11.65 -29.20 8.96
N GLY A 468 -10.71 -28.29 8.74
CA GLY A 468 -10.32 -27.81 7.42
C GLY A 468 -11.20 -26.66 6.88
N ILE A 469 -12.22 -26.20 7.65
CA ILE A 469 -13.04 -25.06 7.28
C ILE A 469 -12.37 -23.77 7.80
N GLY A 470 -12.05 -22.85 6.92
CA GLY A 470 -11.63 -21.48 7.24
C GLY A 470 -12.54 -20.50 6.52
N VAL A 471 -13.04 -19.50 7.25
CA VAL A 471 -13.91 -18.45 6.72
C VAL A 471 -13.45 -17.10 7.22
N ARG A 472 -13.30 -16.13 6.33
CA ARG A 472 -13.20 -14.69 6.60
C ARG A 472 -14.15 -13.98 5.65
N ILE A 473 -14.81 -12.95 6.13
CA ILE A 473 -15.61 -12.00 5.34
C ILE A 473 -15.12 -10.62 5.72
N GLU A 474 -14.76 -9.83 4.74
CA GLU A 474 -14.16 -8.51 4.93
C GLU A 474 -14.79 -7.49 4.01
N ASP A 475 -15.08 -6.35 4.57
CA ASP A 475 -15.63 -5.20 3.89
C ASP A 475 -14.87 -3.93 4.30
N ASP A 476 -14.66 -3.04 3.33
CA ASP A 476 -14.19 -1.68 3.58
C ASP A 476 -15.37 -0.81 3.98
N VAL A 477 -15.22 -0.06 5.08
CA VAL A 477 -16.26 0.82 5.61
C VAL A 477 -15.78 2.25 5.77
N LEU A 478 -16.69 3.20 5.57
CA LEU A 478 -16.45 4.64 5.66
C LEU A 478 -17.36 5.25 6.72
N VAL A 479 -16.80 6.11 7.57
CA VAL A 479 -17.57 6.98 8.46
C VAL A 479 -17.98 8.23 7.68
N ASN A 480 -19.28 8.38 7.46
CA ASN A 480 -19.87 9.49 6.72
C ASN A 480 -19.89 10.81 7.51
N PRO A 481 -20.11 11.96 6.86
CA PRO A 481 -20.19 13.26 7.53
C PRO A 481 -21.27 13.37 8.62
N ASP A 482 -22.33 12.56 8.54
CA ASP A 482 -23.40 12.48 9.54
C ASP A 482 -23.10 11.52 10.70
N GLY A 483 -21.92 10.88 10.68
CA GLY A 483 -21.48 9.90 11.66
C GLY A 483 -22.02 8.48 11.45
N SER A 484 -22.80 8.24 10.39
CA SER A 484 -23.18 6.88 9.99
C SER A 484 -21.98 6.16 9.39
N VAL A 485 -21.93 4.84 9.50
CA VAL A 485 -20.90 3.99 8.90
C VAL A 485 -21.52 3.12 7.82
N THR A 486 -21.03 3.25 6.60
CA THR A 486 -21.49 2.48 5.45
C THR A 486 -20.35 1.66 4.84
N ARG A 487 -20.69 0.52 4.25
CA ARG A 487 -19.76 -0.25 3.45
C ARG A 487 -19.57 0.42 2.09
N ILE A 488 -18.36 0.76 1.72
CA ILE A 488 -18.05 1.18 0.35
C ILE A 488 -17.96 -0.03 -0.60
N SER A 489 -17.90 -1.24 -0.04
CA SER A 489 -17.96 -2.55 -0.72
C SER A 489 -19.39 -3.15 -0.80
N GLU A 490 -20.44 -2.35 -0.65
CA GLU A 490 -21.83 -2.82 -0.57
C GLU A 490 -22.25 -3.69 -1.77
N ASP A 491 -21.75 -3.35 -2.94
CA ASP A 491 -22.04 -4.06 -4.21
C ASP A 491 -21.35 -5.43 -4.35
N ILE A 492 -20.49 -5.82 -3.40
CA ILE A 492 -19.84 -7.13 -3.39
C ILE A 492 -20.66 -8.07 -2.51
N PRO A 493 -21.29 -9.13 -3.07
CA PRO A 493 -22.16 -10.05 -2.33
C PRO A 493 -21.48 -10.69 -1.12
N ARG A 494 -22.23 -10.86 -0.02
CA ARG A 494 -21.73 -11.51 1.19
C ARG A 494 -22.72 -12.40 1.92
N THR A 495 -24.05 -12.32 1.65
CA THR A 495 -24.97 -13.34 2.18
C THR A 495 -24.80 -14.65 1.45
N ILE A 496 -25.09 -15.77 2.11
CA ILE A 496 -25.00 -17.12 1.51
C ILE A 496 -25.74 -17.15 0.17
N ALA A 497 -26.99 -16.69 0.16
CA ALA A 497 -27.84 -16.72 -1.04
C ALA A 497 -27.28 -15.82 -2.17
N ASP A 498 -26.81 -14.63 -1.83
CA ASP A 498 -26.25 -13.69 -2.83
C ASP A 498 -24.92 -14.19 -3.37
N VAL A 499 -24.05 -14.79 -2.56
CA VAL A 499 -22.78 -15.38 -3.01
C VAL A 499 -23.03 -16.56 -3.97
N GLU A 500 -23.95 -17.47 -3.64
CA GLU A 500 -24.32 -18.57 -4.51
C GLU A 500 -24.91 -18.08 -5.84
N ALA A 501 -25.79 -17.07 -5.79
CA ALA A 501 -26.35 -16.45 -6.99
C ALA A 501 -25.29 -15.73 -7.84
N TRP A 502 -24.34 -15.05 -7.19
CA TRP A 502 -23.23 -14.37 -7.86
C TRP A 502 -22.32 -15.36 -8.62
N ILE A 503 -21.95 -16.47 -7.97
CA ILE A 503 -21.19 -17.54 -8.61
C ILE A 503 -21.97 -18.12 -9.82
N ALA A 504 -23.26 -18.41 -9.65
CA ALA A 504 -24.10 -18.93 -10.72
C ALA A 504 -24.16 -17.97 -11.92
N SER A 505 -24.37 -16.68 -11.65
CA SER A 505 -24.41 -15.64 -12.68
C SER A 505 -23.07 -15.49 -13.42
N ALA A 506 -21.96 -15.39 -12.69
CA ALA A 506 -20.63 -15.25 -13.28
C ALA A 506 -20.23 -16.43 -14.17
N GLN A 507 -20.75 -17.64 -13.88
CA GLN A 507 -20.50 -18.87 -14.62
C GLN A 507 -21.58 -19.18 -15.69
N GLY A 508 -22.56 -18.29 -15.89
CA GLY A 508 -23.63 -18.49 -16.87
C GLY A 508 -24.57 -19.65 -16.55
N ARG A 509 -24.76 -19.93 -15.24
CA ARG A 509 -25.66 -21.00 -14.73
C ARG A 509 -26.97 -20.41 -14.19
N ALA A 510 -27.14 -19.07 -14.24
CA ALA A 510 -28.32 -18.38 -13.72
C ALA A 510 -29.50 -18.43 -14.69
#